data_85467cd2be2e0c7dd65dd7f72e532636
#
_entry.id   85467cd2be2e0c7dd65dd7f72e532636
#
_cell.length_a   1.000
_cell.length_b   1.000
_cell.length_c   1.000
_cell.angle_alpha   90.00
_cell.angle_beta   90.00
_cell.angle_gamma   90.00
#
_symmetry.space_group_name_H-M   'P 1'
#
loop_
_entity.id
_entity.type
_entity.pdbx_description
1 polymer ?
#
loop_
_entity_poly.entity_id
_entity_poly.type
_entity_poly.pdbx_seq_one_letter_code
_entity_poly.pdbx_strand_id
1 'polypeptide(L)'
;MWIADQWKDYQVLDTSKGEKLERWGDYLLVRPDPQVIWDTPKKNPGWKKMNGHYHRSKKGGGEWEFFNLPEQWTIQYKDLTFNLKPFSFKHTGLFPEQATNWDWFGDKIRKAGRPVKVLNLFAYTGGATLAAAAAGASVTHVDASKGMVTWAKENAVSSGLKDAPIRWIVDDCVKFVEREIRRGNHYDAIIMDPPSYGRGPKGEIWKIKEAIHPLIKLCAKLLSDDPLFFLVNSYTTGLAPAVLTYMIATELKPFNGHVDSQEIGLPVRDTGLVLPCGASGRWER
;
A
#
# COMPACT_ATOMS: atom_id res chain seq x y z
N MET A 1 -6.86 -13.16 -8.94
CA MET A 1 -6.79 -11.74 -8.53
C MET A 1 -7.47 -11.57 -7.19
N TRP A 2 -6.84 -10.86 -6.27
CA TRP A 2 -7.46 -10.47 -5.00
C TRP A 2 -8.09 -9.09 -5.14
N ILE A 3 -9.35 -8.96 -4.73
CA ILE A 3 -10.17 -7.77 -4.99
C ILE A 3 -10.48 -7.08 -3.68
N ALA A 4 -10.27 -5.75 -3.63
CA ALA A 4 -10.64 -4.91 -2.50
C ALA A 4 -12.09 -4.41 -2.67
N ASP A 5 -13.06 -5.24 -2.32
CA ASP A 5 -14.50 -5.03 -2.54
C ASP A 5 -15.30 -4.64 -1.28
N GLN A 6 -14.63 -4.48 -0.13
CA GLN A 6 -15.29 -4.18 1.15
C GLN A 6 -15.39 -2.67 1.46
N TRP A 7 -14.94 -1.79 0.56
CA TRP A 7 -15.03 -0.35 0.73
C TRP A 7 -16.48 0.15 0.69
N LYS A 8 -16.85 1.03 1.62
CA LYS A 8 -18.11 1.80 1.60
C LYS A 8 -17.86 3.25 1.17
N ASP A 9 -16.80 3.87 1.64
CA ASP A 9 -16.48 5.27 1.38
C ASP A 9 -15.66 5.50 0.12
N TYR A 10 -15.16 4.45 -0.51
CA TYR A 10 -14.39 4.53 -1.75
C TYR A 10 -14.99 3.64 -2.84
N GLN A 11 -14.96 4.10 -4.08
CA GLN A 11 -15.42 3.32 -5.23
C GLN A 11 -14.79 3.82 -6.53
N VAL A 12 -14.34 2.91 -7.40
CA VAL A 12 -14.11 3.22 -8.81
C VAL A 12 -15.46 3.18 -9.52
N LEU A 13 -15.88 4.30 -10.09
CA LEU A 13 -17.16 4.40 -10.78
C LEU A 13 -17.06 3.94 -12.23
N ASP A 14 -16.04 4.42 -12.94
CA ASP A 14 -15.81 4.15 -14.36
C ASP A 14 -14.34 4.34 -14.71
N THR A 15 -13.92 3.78 -15.85
CA THR A 15 -12.54 3.88 -16.36
C THR A 15 -12.55 4.00 -17.87
N SER A 16 -11.79 4.94 -18.44
CA SER A 16 -11.62 5.09 -19.90
C SER A 16 -10.48 6.04 -20.24
N LYS A 17 -9.83 5.81 -21.37
CA LYS A 17 -8.85 6.72 -22.00
C LYS A 17 -7.72 7.17 -21.05
N GLY A 18 -7.14 6.24 -20.32
CA GLY A 18 -6.03 6.52 -19.40
C GLY A 18 -6.43 7.12 -18.07
N GLU A 19 -7.72 7.19 -17.76
CA GLU A 19 -8.24 7.81 -16.54
C GLU A 19 -9.23 6.90 -15.80
N LYS A 20 -9.34 7.13 -14.51
CA LYS A 20 -10.36 6.55 -13.64
C LYS A 20 -11.16 7.64 -12.95
N LEU A 21 -12.47 7.44 -12.90
CA LEU A 21 -13.41 8.23 -12.13
C LEU A 21 -13.67 7.52 -10.80
N GLU A 22 -13.37 8.19 -9.70
CA GLU A 22 -13.43 7.62 -8.36
C GLU A 22 -14.32 8.47 -7.43
N ARG A 23 -15.01 7.80 -6.53
CA ARG A 23 -15.68 8.43 -5.38
C ARG A 23 -14.82 8.20 -4.13
N TRP A 24 -14.49 9.29 -3.45
CA TRP A 24 -13.74 9.34 -2.21
C TRP A 24 -14.56 10.02 -1.12
N GLY A 25 -15.37 9.27 -0.38
CA GLY A 25 -16.40 9.83 0.49
C GLY A 25 -17.47 10.52 -0.33
N ASP A 26 -17.65 11.81 -0.11
CA ASP A 26 -18.61 12.65 -0.84
C ASP A 26 -18.06 13.28 -2.13
N TYR A 27 -16.76 13.09 -2.42
CA TYR A 27 -16.08 13.77 -3.50
C TYR A 27 -15.73 12.84 -4.66
N LEU A 28 -15.83 13.37 -5.88
CA LEU A 28 -15.46 12.71 -7.11
C LEU A 28 -14.11 13.22 -7.60
N LEU A 29 -13.20 12.30 -7.91
CA LEU A 29 -11.90 12.62 -8.48
C LEU A 29 -11.72 11.89 -9.82
N VAL A 30 -11.08 12.59 -10.76
CA VAL A 30 -10.56 12.01 -12.00
C VAL A 30 -9.04 12.02 -11.92
N ARG A 31 -8.45 10.84 -12.04
CA ARG A 31 -7.01 10.67 -11.97
C ARG A 31 -6.50 9.77 -13.11
N PRO A 32 -5.30 10.02 -13.64
CA PRO A 32 -4.70 9.15 -14.64
C PRO A 32 -4.37 7.78 -14.05
N ASP A 33 -4.61 6.75 -14.83
CA ASP A 33 -4.20 5.39 -14.53
C ASP A 33 -3.56 4.73 -15.77
N PRO A 34 -2.28 4.33 -15.71
CA PRO A 34 -1.57 3.77 -16.86
C PRO A 34 -2.09 2.39 -17.29
N GLN A 35 -2.84 1.69 -16.43
CA GLN A 35 -3.46 0.42 -16.77
C GLN A 35 -4.68 0.59 -17.68
N VAL A 36 -5.32 1.77 -17.66
CA VAL A 36 -6.53 2.06 -18.43
C VAL A 36 -6.18 2.41 -19.86
N ILE A 37 -5.84 1.40 -20.67
CA ILE A 37 -5.50 1.55 -22.09
C ILE A 37 -6.70 1.42 -23.03
N TRP A 38 -7.87 1.08 -22.52
CA TRP A 38 -9.12 0.96 -23.28
C TRP A 38 -9.81 2.30 -23.45
N ASP A 39 -10.55 2.40 -24.57
CA ASP A 39 -11.35 3.56 -24.94
C ASP A 39 -12.84 3.18 -24.94
N THR A 40 -13.50 3.45 -23.85
CA THR A 40 -14.94 3.19 -23.66
C THR A 40 -15.71 4.51 -23.53
N PRO A 41 -17.00 4.55 -23.87
CA PRO A 41 -17.79 5.78 -23.72
C PRO A 41 -17.88 6.22 -22.27
N LYS A 42 -17.50 7.46 -21.98
CA LYS A 42 -17.60 8.09 -20.66
C LYS A 42 -19.05 8.52 -20.38
N LYS A 43 -19.95 7.56 -20.12
CA LYS A 43 -21.39 7.81 -19.91
C LYS A 43 -21.73 8.26 -18.50
N ASN A 44 -20.89 7.99 -17.51
CA ASN A 44 -21.14 8.38 -16.13
C ASN A 44 -21.16 9.91 -15.99
N PRO A 45 -22.22 10.49 -15.38
CA PRO A 45 -22.30 11.96 -15.19
C PRO A 45 -21.15 12.53 -14.35
N GLY A 46 -20.52 11.72 -13.50
CA GLY A 46 -19.39 12.08 -12.65
C GLY A 46 -18.18 12.60 -13.44
N TRP A 47 -18.00 12.17 -14.70
CA TRP A 47 -16.95 12.69 -15.59
C TRP A 47 -17.08 14.20 -15.88
N LYS A 48 -18.26 14.77 -15.66
CA LYS A 48 -18.56 16.21 -15.83
C LYS A 48 -18.84 16.92 -14.51
N LYS A 49 -18.85 16.19 -13.39
CA LYS A 49 -19.22 16.72 -12.06
C LYS A 49 -18.16 16.38 -11.00
N MET A 50 -16.90 16.12 -11.44
CA MET A 50 -15.82 15.85 -10.51
C MET A 50 -15.49 17.07 -9.64
N ASN A 51 -14.97 16.80 -8.45
CA ASN A 51 -14.48 17.83 -7.52
C ASN A 51 -12.99 18.09 -7.68
N GLY A 52 -12.25 17.17 -8.27
CA GLY A 52 -10.84 17.32 -8.61
C GLY A 52 -10.46 16.50 -9.83
N HIS A 53 -9.59 17.06 -10.67
CA HIS A 53 -9.04 16.39 -11.85
C HIS A 53 -7.53 16.61 -11.91
N TYR A 54 -6.76 15.53 -11.95
CA TYR A 54 -5.32 15.62 -12.14
C TYR A 54 -4.96 15.49 -13.61
N HIS A 55 -4.44 16.55 -14.19
CA HIS A 55 -4.01 16.61 -15.59
C HIS A 55 -2.55 16.23 -15.72
N ARG A 56 -2.27 15.18 -16.49
CA ARG A 56 -0.89 14.73 -16.74
C ARG A 56 -0.20 15.62 -17.77
N SER A 57 1.00 16.09 -17.44
CA SER A 57 1.84 16.82 -18.39
C SER A 57 2.58 15.85 -19.34
N LYS A 58 2.73 16.25 -20.60
CA LYS A 58 3.53 15.50 -21.59
C LYS A 58 5.03 15.45 -21.25
N LYS A 59 5.50 16.35 -20.40
CA LYS A 59 6.91 16.46 -19.96
C LYS A 59 7.19 15.73 -18.63
N GLY A 60 6.22 14.99 -18.11
CA GLY A 60 6.25 14.37 -16.78
C GLY A 60 5.61 15.26 -15.70
N GLY A 61 5.11 14.65 -14.64
CA GLY A 61 4.32 15.35 -13.62
C GLY A 61 2.93 15.72 -14.10
N GLY A 62 2.39 16.80 -13.59
CA GLY A 62 1.05 17.32 -13.89
C GLY A 62 0.56 18.25 -12.78
N GLU A 63 -0.70 18.64 -12.87
CA GLU A 63 -1.33 19.54 -11.92
C GLU A 63 -2.77 19.17 -11.62
N TRP A 64 -3.23 19.56 -10.45
CA TRP A 64 -4.61 19.41 -10.01
C TRP A 64 -5.44 20.61 -10.43
N GLU A 65 -6.63 20.34 -10.96
CA GLU A 65 -7.71 21.30 -11.14
C GLU A 65 -8.81 20.98 -10.11
N PHE A 66 -9.26 21.99 -9.35
CA PHE A 66 -10.19 21.80 -8.25
C PHE A 66 -11.54 22.47 -8.51
N PHE A 67 -12.63 21.74 -8.17
CA PHE A 67 -14.03 22.16 -8.27
C PHE A 67 -14.74 21.85 -6.95
N ASN A 68 -14.66 22.78 -5.98
CA ASN A 68 -15.25 22.59 -4.64
C ASN A 68 -14.70 21.35 -3.88
N LEU A 69 -13.43 21.07 -4.02
CA LEU A 69 -12.76 20.05 -3.22
C LEU A 69 -12.16 20.70 -1.97
N PRO A 70 -12.41 20.19 -0.76
CA PRO A 70 -11.74 20.70 0.44
C PRO A 70 -10.24 20.39 0.37
N GLU A 71 -9.43 21.16 1.09
CA GLU A 71 -7.99 20.93 1.20
C GLU A 71 -7.67 19.55 1.82
N GLN A 72 -8.55 19.09 2.71
CA GLN A 72 -8.41 17.83 3.41
C GLN A 72 -9.79 17.27 3.78
N TRP A 73 -9.96 15.95 3.68
CA TRP A 73 -11.16 15.23 4.14
C TRP A 73 -10.77 13.84 4.65
N THR A 74 -11.74 13.08 5.14
CA THR A 74 -11.52 11.72 5.62
C THR A 74 -12.42 10.71 4.94
N ILE A 75 -11.93 9.46 4.82
CA ILE A 75 -12.73 8.28 4.50
C ILE A 75 -12.45 7.19 5.52
N GLN A 76 -13.36 6.25 5.62
CA GLN A 76 -13.25 5.11 6.54
C GLN A 76 -13.17 3.78 5.78
N TYR A 77 -12.35 2.88 6.33
CA TYR A 77 -12.39 1.47 6.00
C TYR A 77 -12.53 0.67 7.28
N LYS A 78 -13.71 0.05 7.49
CA LYS A 78 -14.04 -0.60 8.77
C LYS A 78 -13.80 0.39 9.93
N ASP A 79 -12.94 0.04 10.88
CA ASP A 79 -12.63 0.88 12.04
C ASP A 79 -11.49 1.89 11.80
N LEU A 80 -10.93 1.93 10.60
CA LEU A 80 -9.83 2.82 10.24
C LEU A 80 -10.33 4.09 9.58
N THR A 81 -9.75 5.23 9.97
CA THR A 81 -10.02 6.54 9.38
C THR A 81 -8.75 7.10 8.75
N PHE A 82 -8.83 7.48 7.49
CA PHE A 82 -7.72 8.02 6.72
C PHE A 82 -7.94 9.47 6.37
N ASN A 83 -6.96 10.32 6.67
CA ASN A 83 -6.92 11.71 6.22
C ASN A 83 -6.42 11.74 4.78
N LEU A 84 -7.14 12.42 3.92
CA LEU A 84 -6.85 12.54 2.50
C LEU A 84 -6.64 14.00 2.12
N LYS A 85 -5.73 14.23 1.22
CA LYS A 85 -5.51 15.52 0.54
C LYS A 85 -4.83 15.31 -0.79
N PRO A 86 -5.15 16.07 -1.83
CA PRO A 86 -4.35 16.09 -3.05
C PRO A 86 -2.94 16.57 -2.71
N PHE A 87 -1.93 15.87 -3.20
CA PHE A 87 -0.54 16.29 -3.03
C PHE A 87 0.28 15.88 -4.26
N SER A 88 1.59 15.88 -4.14
CA SER A 88 2.51 15.60 -5.23
C SER A 88 2.00 14.55 -6.22
N PHE A 89 2.00 14.89 -7.48
CA PHE A 89 1.44 14.07 -8.55
C PHE A 89 -0.06 13.82 -8.35
N LYS A 90 -0.53 12.67 -8.79
CA LYS A 90 -1.94 12.23 -8.73
C LYS A 90 -2.36 11.63 -7.37
N HIS A 91 -1.52 11.70 -6.35
CA HIS A 91 -1.75 10.99 -5.08
C HIS A 91 -2.69 11.74 -4.14
N THR A 92 -3.41 10.98 -3.32
CA THR A 92 -4.36 11.47 -2.32
C THR A 92 -4.00 11.05 -0.89
N GLY A 93 -2.97 10.21 -0.74
CA GLY A 93 -2.51 9.67 0.53
C GLY A 93 -2.98 8.25 0.85
N LEU A 94 -3.64 7.56 -0.08
CA LEU A 94 -4.12 6.20 0.15
C LEU A 94 -4.15 5.39 -1.15
N PHE A 95 -3.88 4.08 -1.01
CA PHE A 95 -4.03 3.06 -2.05
C PHE A 95 -5.14 2.09 -1.64
N PRO A 96 -6.39 2.33 -2.05
CA PRO A 96 -7.55 1.56 -1.59
C PRO A 96 -7.49 0.07 -1.92
N GLU A 97 -6.84 -0.31 -2.99
CA GLU A 97 -6.65 -1.71 -3.40
C GLU A 97 -5.88 -2.54 -2.37
N GLN A 98 -5.10 -1.89 -1.52
CA GLN A 98 -4.37 -2.56 -0.44
C GLN A 98 -5.28 -3.12 0.66
N ALA A 99 -6.53 -2.73 0.72
CA ALA A 99 -7.48 -3.21 1.72
C ALA A 99 -7.65 -4.74 1.68
N THR A 100 -7.50 -5.37 0.50
CA THR A 100 -7.52 -6.85 0.41
C THR A 100 -6.37 -7.50 1.18
N ASN A 101 -5.21 -6.85 1.23
CA ASN A 101 -4.07 -7.30 2.03
C ASN A 101 -4.29 -7.02 3.51
N TRP A 102 -4.85 -5.84 3.87
CA TRP A 102 -5.16 -5.52 5.27
C TRP A 102 -6.11 -6.53 5.89
N ASP A 103 -7.12 -6.96 5.17
CA ASP A 103 -8.07 -7.99 5.62
C ASP A 103 -7.37 -9.34 5.79
N TRP A 104 -6.55 -9.74 4.83
CA TRP A 104 -5.83 -11.01 4.88
C TRP A 104 -4.89 -11.09 6.09
N PHE A 105 -3.97 -10.15 6.25
CA PHE A 105 -3.01 -10.23 7.35
C PHE A 105 -3.65 -9.86 8.70
N GLY A 106 -4.65 -8.99 8.71
CA GLY A 106 -5.40 -8.65 9.93
C GLY A 106 -6.10 -9.88 10.53
N ASP A 107 -6.68 -10.72 9.69
CA ASP A 107 -7.29 -11.98 10.12
C ASP A 107 -6.25 -12.95 10.71
N LYS A 108 -5.09 -13.07 10.08
CA LYS A 108 -3.97 -13.88 10.61
C LYS A 108 -3.46 -13.39 11.97
N ILE A 109 -3.30 -12.08 12.13
CA ILE A 109 -2.86 -11.50 13.40
C ILE A 109 -3.87 -11.80 14.49
N ARG A 110 -5.17 -11.59 14.25
CA ARG A 110 -6.24 -11.87 15.23
C ARG A 110 -6.29 -13.34 15.63
N LYS A 111 -6.04 -14.25 14.68
CA LYS A 111 -6.09 -15.71 14.91
C LYS A 111 -4.79 -16.29 15.44
N ALA A 112 -3.71 -15.54 15.54
CA ALA A 112 -2.39 -16.04 15.94
C ALA A 112 -2.37 -16.60 17.39
N GLY A 113 -3.23 -16.10 18.28
CA GLY A 113 -3.30 -16.55 19.66
C GLY A 113 -2.06 -16.21 20.51
N ARG A 114 -1.21 -15.31 20.01
CA ARG A 114 0.03 -14.83 20.65
C ARG A 114 0.33 -13.40 20.24
N PRO A 115 1.22 -12.70 20.97
CA PRO A 115 1.73 -11.40 20.51
C PRO A 115 2.41 -11.52 19.14
N VAL A 116 2.13 -10.56 18.27
CA VAL A 116 2.68 -10.51 16.90
C VAL A 116 3.45 -9.21 16.70
N LYS A 117 4.70 -9.29 16.27
CA LYS A 117 5.55 -8.15 15.90
C LYS A 117 5.61 -8.04 14.38
N VAL A 118 5.17 -6.91 13.85
CA VAL A 118 5.13 -6.64 12.41
C VAL A 118 6.13 -5.54 12.06
N LEU A 119 6.94 -5.77 11.03
CA LEU A 119 7.77 -4.75 10.39
C LEU A 119 7.11 -4.32 9.08
N ASN A 120 6.79 -3.04 8.94
CA ASN A 120 6.26 -2.45 7.72
C ASN A 120 7.28 -1.50 7.10
N LEU A 121 7.81 -1.86 5.94
CA LEU A 121 8.81 -1.12 5.17
C LEU A 121 8.16 -0.38 3.99
N PHE A 122 8.67 0.80 3.65
CA PHE A 122 8.06 1.72 2.69
C PHE A 122 6.62 2.03 3.09
N ALA A 123 6.45 2.33 4.37
CA ALA A 123 5.15 2.25 5.04
C ALA A 123 4.20 3.41 4.70
N TYR A 124 4.67 4.44 3.98
CA TYR A 124 3.88 5.53 3.43
C TYR A 124 3.02 6.22 4.51
N THR A 125 1.73 6.43 4.24
CA THR A 125 0.78 7.06 5.17
C THR A 125 0.17 6.09 6.19
N GLY A 126 0.69 4.86 6.27
CA GLY A 126 0.43 3.92 7.35
C GLY A 126 -0.79 3.02 7.20
N GLY A 127 -1.38 2.87 6.01
CA GLY A 127 -2.54 1.99 5.83
C GLY A 127 -2.34 0.58 6.39
N ALA A 128 -1.25 -0.09 5.98
CA ALA A 128 -0.92 -1.42 6.49
C ALA A 128 -0.52 -1.41 7.97
N THR A 129 0.19 -0.37 8.42
CA THR A 129 0.55 -0.19 9.84
C THR A 129 -0.68 -0.14 10.72
N LEU A 130 -1.67 0.69 10.36
CA LEU A 130 -2.89 0.83 11.14
C LEU A 130 -3.75 -0.44 11.11
N ALA A 131 -3.84 -1.10 9.97
CA ALA A 131 -4.57 -2.36 9.86
C ALA A 131 -3.95 -3.45 10.75
N ALA A 132 -2.63 -3.56 10.78
CA ALA A 132 -1.92 -4.51 11.65
C ALA A 132 -2.08 -4.16 13.14
N ALA A 133 -1.96 -2.87 13.51
CA ALA A 133 -2.14 -2.41 14.89
C ALA A 133 -3.58 -2.61 15.37
N ALA A 134 -4.59 -2.32 14.55
CA ALA A 134 -5.99 -2.56 14.85
C ALA A 134 -6.31 -4.05 15.05
N ALA A 135 -5.56 -4.93 14.37
CA ALA A 135 -5.67 -6.38 14.58
C ALA A 135 -4.94 -6.89 15.84
N GLY A 136 -4.23 -6.03 16.56
CA GLY A 136 -3.55 -6.34 17.83
C GLY A 136 -2.04 -6.51 17.76
N ALA A 137 -1.39 -6.24 16.62
CA ALA A 137 0.05 -6.33 16.50
C ALA A 137 0.79 -5.13 17.08
N SER A 138 2.04 -5.37 17.52
CA SER A 138 3.03 -4.32 17.68
C SER A 138 3.69 -4.08 16.31
N VAL A 139 3.76 -2.82 15.88
CA VAL A 139 4.22 -2.49 14.52
C VAL A 139 5.42 -1.57 14.55
N THR A 140 6.45 -1.89 13.77
CA THR A 140 7.53 -0.95 13.43
C THR A 140 7.27 -0.41 12.03
N HIS A 141 6.97 0.88 11.94
CA HIS A 141 6.66 1.62 10.72
C HIS A 141 7.90 2.35 10.24
N VAL A 142 8.40 2.01 9.06
CA VAL A 142 9.61 2.59 8.47
C VAL A 142 9.31 3.22 7.13
N ASP A 143 9.59 4.50 7.01
CA ASP A 143 9.53 5.24 5.74
C ASP A 143 10.64 6.29 5.69
N ALA A 144 11.19 6.53 4.52
CA ALA A 144 12.26 7.52 4.32
C ALA A 144 11.77 8.97 4.41
N SER A 145 10.48 9.20 4.19
CA SER A 145 9.87 10.53 4.21
C SER A 145 9.30 10.89 5.57
N LYS A 146 9.89 11.91 6.21
CA LYS A 146 9.35 12.47 7.46
C LYS A 146 7.90 12.92 7.32
N GLY A 147 7.55 13.52 6.19
CA GLY A 147 6.18 13.98 5.92
C GLY A 147 5.18 12.83 5.88
N MET A 148 5.54 11.70 5.28
CA MET A 148 4.69 10.50 5.25
C MET A 148 4.54 9.87 6.63
N VAL A 149 5.60 9.79 7.42
CA VAL A 149 5.53 9.30 8.81
C VAL A 149 4.65 10.21 9.67
N THR A 150 4.74 11.54 9.51
CA THR A 150 3.83 12.48 10.19
C THR A 150 2.38 12.23 9.80
N TRP A 151 2.10 12.08 8.52
CA TRP A 151 0.75 11.77 8.04
C TRP A 151 0.22 10.43 8.57
N ALA A 152 1.08 9.42 8.63
CA ALA A 152 0.73 8.13 9.23
C ALA A 152 0.35 8.24 10.72
N LYS A 153 1.05 9.08 11.47
CA LYS A 153 0.69 9.38 12.87
C LYS A 153 -0.67 10.09 12.98
N GLU A 154 -0.97 11.02 12.09
CA GLU A 154 -2.27 11.69 12.02
C GLU A 154 -3.39 10.67 11.73
N ASN A 155 -3.16 9.74 10.79
CA ASN A 155 -4.08 8.65 10.52
C ASN A 155 -4.27 7.73 11.74
N ALA A 156 -3.22 7.46 12.50
CA ALA A 156 -3.32 6.69 13.74
C ALA A 156 -4.20 7.40 14.78
N VAL A 157 -4.04 8.71 14.96
CA VAL A 157 -4.90 9.51 15.85
C VAL A 157 -6.36 9.47 15.39
N SER A 158 -6.62 9.69 14.10
CA SER A 158 -7.97 9.67 13.53
C SER A 158 -8.64 8.29 13.62
N SER A 159 -7.86 7.22 13.64
CA SER A 159 -8.32 5.83 13.78
C SER A 159 -8.45 5.36 15.24
N GLY A 160 -8.22 6.23 16.23
CA GLY A 160 -8.24 5.84 17.65
C GLY A 160 -7.04 4.97 18.07
N LEU A 161 -5.96 4.96 17.30
CA LEU A 161 -4.75 4.15 17.53
C LEU A 161 -3.55 4.98 18.01
N LYS A 162 -3.79 6.16 18.57
CA LYS A 162 -2.74 7.04 19.09
C LYS A 162 -1.80 6.35 20.07
N ASP A 163 -2.36 5.53 20.96
CA ASP A 163 -1.64 4.84 22.02
C ASP A 163 -1.32 3.36 21.66
N ALA A 164 -1.58 2.95 20.43
CA ALA A 164 -1.21 1.61 19.96
C ALA A 164 0.33 1.45 19.94
N PRO A 165 0.84 0.22 20.11
CA PRO A 165 2.29 -0.04 20.14
C PRO A 165 2.91 0.05 18.76
N ILE A 166 3.04 1.26 18.23
CA ILE A 166 3.63 1.56 16.93
C ILE A 166 4.92 2.34 17.13
N ARG A 167 6.01 1.79 16.61
CA ARG A 167 7.31 2.46 16.56
C ARG A 167 7.47 3.16 15.22
N TRP A 168 7.54 4.49 15.25
CA TRP A 168 7.63 5.34 14.05
C TRP A 168 9.09 5.66 13.72
N ILE A 169 9.54 5.29 12.52
CA ILE A 169 10.92 5.42 12.08
C ILE A 169 10.99 6.17 10.76
N VAL A 170 11.80 7.23 10.72
CA VAL A 170 12.17 7.94 9.48
C VAL A 170 13.57 7.48 9.10
N ASP A 171 13.69 6.58 8.13
CA ASP A 171 14.97 6.02 7.71
C ASP A 171 14.89 5.33 6.34
N ASP A 172 16.05 5.11 5.73
CA ASP A 172 16.19 4.19 4.61
C ASP A 172 15.89 2.75 5.06
N CYS A 173 15.01 2.06 4.32
CA CYS A 173 14.53 0.74 4.71
C CYS A 173 15.65 -0.32 4.74
N VAL A 174 16.55 -0.30 3.76
CA VAL A 174 17.67 -1.27 3.70
C VAL A 174 18.60 -1.07 4.90
N LYS A 175 19.00 0.16 5.17
CA LYS A 175 19.84 0.50 6.32
C LYS A 175 19.20 0.16 7.66
N PHE A 176 17.88 0.37 7.75
CA PHE A 176 17.12 -0.01 8.94
C PHE A 176 17.18 -1.53 9.16
N VAL A 177 16.89 -2.32 8.13
CA VAL A 177 16.92 -3.78 8.18
C VAL A 177 18.32 -4.28 8.58
N GLU A 178 19.38 -3.77 7.98
CA GLU A 178 20.75 -4.12 8.33
C GLU A 178 21.08 -3.84 9.80
N ARG A 179 20.59 -2.72 10.35
CA ARG A 179 20.79 -2.41 11.78
C ARG A 179 19.99 -3.34 12.69
N GLU A 180 18.77 -3.70 12.33
CA GLU A 180 17.95 -4.63 13.10
C GLU A 180 18.61 -6.04 13.13
N ILE A 181 19.20 -6.48 12.03
CA ILE A 181 19.96 -7.72 11.98
C ILE A 181 21.16 -7.67 12.97
N ARG A 182 21.95 -6.58 12.94
CA ARG A 182 23.08 -6.41 13.87
C ARG A 182 22.66 -6.35 15.35
N ARG A 183 21.42 -5.87 15.61
CA ARG A 183 20.85 -5.80 16.98
C ARG A 183 20.26 -7.12 17.46
N GLY A 184 20.14 -8.11 16.57
CA GLY A 184 19.48 -9.37 16.88
C GLY A 184 17.97 -9.26 17.08
N ASN A 185 17.34 -8.23 16.51
CA ASN A 185 15.89 -8.08 16.58
C ASN A 185 15.20 -9.00 15.56
N HIS A 186 14.03 -9.52 15.93
CA HIS A 186 13.21 -10.39 15.09
C HIS A 186 11.77 -9.93 15.03
N TYR A 187 11.09 -10.30 13.93
CA TYR A 187 9.69 -9.97 13.64
C TYR A 187 8.94 -11.23 13.23
N ASP A 188 7.66 -11.29 13.59
CA ASP A 188 6.78 -12.40 13.22
C ASP A 188 6.20 -12.23 11.83
N ALA A 189 6.17 -11.02 11.33
CA ALA A 189 5.69 -10.70 10.00
C ALA A 189 6.40 -9.47 9.42
N ILE A 190 6.55 -9.47 8.09
CA ILE A 190 7.16 -8.36 7.36
C ILE A 190 6.26 -7.99 6.18
N ILE A 191 6.01 -6.69 6.02
CA ILE A 191 5.28 -6.10 4.91
C ILE A 191 6.22 -5.13 4.20
N MET A 192 6.24 -5.14 2.87
CA MET A 192 6.93 -4.14 2.08
C MET A 192 6.15 -3.74 0.83
N ASP A 193 6.15 -2.44 0.56
CA ASP A 193 5.52 -1.84 -0.62
C ASP A 193 6.51 -0.88 -1.31
N PRO A 194 7.62 -1.43 -1.87
CA PRO A 194 8.68 -0.61 -2.43
C PRO A 194 8.24 0.09 -3.71
N PRO A 195 8.62 1.37 -3.91
CA PRO A 195 8.40 2.06 -5.17
C PRO A 195 9.28 1.47 -6.28
N SER A 196 8.93 1.74 -7.54
CA SER A 196 9.78 1.37 -8.68
C SER A 196 11.14 2.07 -8.63
N TYR A 197 11.13 3.33 -8.21
CA TYR A 197 12.30 4.17 -7.96
C TYR A 197 12.06 5.07 -6.74
N GLY A 198 13.09 5.32 -5.94
CA GLY A 198 13.03 6.20 -4.80
C GLY A 198 14.38 6.74 -4.36
N ARG A 199 14.34 7.71 -3.45
CA ARG A 199 15.53 8.25 -2.77
C ARG A 199 15.33 8.19 -1.27
N GLY A 200 16.32 7.70 -0.57
CA GLY A 200 16.38 7.74 0.89
C GLY A 200 16.68 9.15 1.43
N PRO A 201 16.56 9.35 2.74
CA PRO A 201 16.71 10.65 3.38
C PRO A 201 18.12 11.24 3.28
N LYS A 202 19.14 10.43 2.97
CA LYS A 202 20.54 10.83 2.79
C LYS A 202 21.02 10.69 1.35
N GLY A 203 20.08 10.59 0.38
CA GLY A 203 20.38 10.47 -1.04
C GLY A 203 20.60 9.05 -1.54
N GLU A 204 20.29 8.03 -0.74
CA GLU A 204 20.31 6.63 -1.16
C GLU A 204 19.39 6.43 -2.37
N ILE A 205 19.83 5.63 -3.34
CA ILE A 205 19.05 5.35 -4.54
C ILE A 205 18.45 3.94 -4.43
N TRP A 206 17.14 3.87 -4.58
CA TRP A 206 16.38 2.63 -4.70
C TRP A 206 15.90 2.43 -6.14
N LYS A 207 16.20 1.27 -6.71
CA LYS A 207 15.66 0.77 -7.98
C LYS A 207 15.16 -0.65 -7.77
N ILE A 208 13.87 -0.87 -7.91
CA ILE A 208 13.23 -2.13 -7.50
C ILE A 208 13.86 -3.38 -8.14
N LYS A 209 14.14 -3.35 -9.45
CA LYS A 209 14.70 -4.52 -10.17
C LYS A 209 16.09 -4.93 -9.69
N GLU A 210 16.83 -4.00 -9.11
CA GLU A 210 18.19 -4.24 -8.59
C GLU A 210 18.16 -4.59 -7.10
N ALA A 211 17.19 -4.07 -6.34
CA ALA A 211 17.22 -4.01 -4.89
C ALA A 211 16.19 -4.91 -4.18
N ILE A 212 15.10 -5.34 -4.86
CA ILE A 212 14.01 -6.06 -4.19
C ILE A 212 14.43 -7.45 -3.69
N HIS A 213 15.10 -8.25 -4.51
CA HIS A 213 15.53 -9.58 -4.11
C HIS A 213 16.59 -9.55 -3.00
N PRO A 214 17.66 -8.71 -3.07
CA PRO A 214 18.57 -8.50 -1.93
C PRO A 214 17.86 -8.07 -0.65
N LEU A 215 16.84 -7.21 -0.72
CA LEU A 215 16.06 -6.80 0.45
C LEU A 215 15.23 -7.96 1.03
N ILE A 216 14.56 -8.75 0.22
CA ILE A 216 13.82 -9.94 0.66
C ILE A 216 14.76 -10.89 1.39
N LYS A 217 15.97 -11.12 0.86
CA LYS A 217 17.01 -11.96 1.47
C LYS A 217 17.45 -11.43 2.84
N LEU A 218 17.65 -10.12 2.98
CA LEU A 218 17.97 -9.50 4.27
C LEU A 218 16.79 -9.63 5.25
N CYS A 219 15.57 -9.37 4.80
CA CYS A 219 14.37 -9.46 5.63
C CYS A 219 14.10 -10.88 6.13
N ALA A 220 14.44 -11.91 5.35
CA ALA A 220 14.34 -13.30 5.79
C ALA A 220 15.16 -13.57 7.07
N LYS A 221 16.28 -12.87 7.27
CA LYS A 221 17.12 -12.96 8.49
C LYS A 221 16.49 -12.29 9.71
N LEU A 222 15.46 -11.45 9.51
CA LEU A 222 14.72 -10.78 10.58
C LEU A 222 13.50 -11.57 11.05
N LEU A 223 13.10 -12.62 10.34
CA LEU A 223 11.97 -13.42 10.76
C LEU A 223 12.27 -14.18 12.04
N SER A 224 11.29 -14.26 12.93
CA SER A 224 11.32 -15.10 14.12
C SER A 224 11.37 -16.59 13.75
N ASP A 225 11.58 -17.46 14.71
CA ASP A 225 11.60 -18.91 14.49
C ASP A 225 10.21 -19.46 14.05
N ASP A 226 9.16 -18.74 14.41
CA ASP A 226 7.77 -19.06 14.08
C ASP A 226 7.07 -17.87 13.38
N PRO A 227 7.47 -17.52 12.14
CA PRO A 227 6.91 -16.38 11.45
C PRO A 227 5.49 -16.64 11.00
N LEU A 228 4.67 -15.59 11.01
CA LEU A 228 3.25 -15.66 10.68
C LEU A 228 2.96 -15.41 9.19
N PHE A 229 3.53 -14.34 8.64
CA PHE A 229 3.37 -14.01 7.23
C PHE A 229 4.49 -13.10 6.70
N PHE A 230 4.60 -13.06 5.37
CA PHE A 230 5.48 -12.16 4.64
C PHE A 230 4.74 -11.64 3.40
N LEU A 231 4.66 -10.33 3.23
CA LEU A 231 3.93 -9.66 2.17
C LEU A 231 4.83 -8.72 1.38
N VAL A 232 4.88 -8.92 0.07
CA VAL A 232 5.60 -8.05 -0.87
C VAL A 232 4.63 -7.51 -1.92
N ASN A 233 4.56 -6.19 -2.04
CA ASN A 233 3.75 -5.52 -3.06
C ASN A 233 4.63 -4.99 -4.19
N SER A 234 4.08 -4.90 -5.39
CA SER A 234 4.72 -4.25 -6.53
C SER A 234 3.70 -3.59 -7.45
N TYR A 235 3.99 -2.35 -7.81
CA TYR A 235 3.27 -1.57 -8.83
C TYR A 235 4.12 -1.38 -10.10
N THR A 236 5.22 -2.10 -10.20
CA THR A 236 6.19 -1.94 -11.29
C THR A 236 5.77 -2.75 -12.50
N THR A 237 5.61 -2.08 -13.63
CA THR A 237 5.35 -2.72 -14.92
C THR A 237 6.47 -3.70 -15.29
N GLY A 238 6.08 -4.90 -15.73
CA GLY A 238 7.02 -5.96 -16.10
C GLY A 238 7.55 -6.78 -14.91
N LEU A 239 6.98 -6.60 -13.70
CA LEU A 239 7.20 -7.47 -12.56
C LEU A 239 5.92 -8.30 -12.31
N ALA A 240 5.80 -9.41 -13.02
CA ALA A 240 4.63 -10.29 -12.91
C ALA A 240 4.51 -10.90 -11.51
N PRO A 241 3.28 -11.25 -11.04
CA PRO A 241 3.08 -11.87 -9.73
C PRO A 241 3.96 -13.10 -9.49
N ALA A 242 4.13 -13.96 -10.50
CA ALA A 242 4.97 -15.16 -10.40
C ALA A 242 6.45 -14.85 -10.08
N VAL A 243 6.95 -13.67 -10.44
CA VAL A 243 8.31 -13.22 -10.08
C VAL A 243 8.41 -12.99 -8.58
N LEU A 244 7.37 -12.43 -7.96
CA LEU A 244 7.30 -12.27 -6.49
C LEU A 244 7.31 -13.65 -5.81
N THR A 245 6.51 -14.61 -6.31
CA THR A 245 6.49 -15.98 -5.80
C THR A 245 7.89 -16.59 -5.83
N TYR A 246 8.60 -16.46 -6.95
CA TYR A 246 9.94 -17.05 -7.10
C TYR A 246 10.92 -16.50 -6.05
N MET A 247 10.98 -15.18 -5.89
CA MET A 247 11.90 -14.55 -4.94
C MET A 247 11.56 -14.91 -3.49
N ILE A 248 10.29 -14.83 -3.12
CA ILE A 248 9.83 -15.11 -1.75
C ILE A 248 10.05 -16.60 -1.42
N ALA A 249 9.63 -17.51 -2.30
CA ALA A 249 9.79 -18.94 -2.09
C ALA A 249 11.26 -19.35 -1.95
N THR A 250 12.15 -18.71 -2.71
CA THR A 250 13.58 -18.96 -2.64
C THR A 250 14.16 -18.63 -1.26
N GLU A 251 13.87 -17.42 -0.76
CA GLU A 251 14.48 -16.91 0.46
C GLU A 251 13.79 -17.41 1.74
N LEU A 252 12.48 -17.73 1.67
CA LEU A 252 11.72 -18.21 2.82
C LEU A 252 11.60 -19.75 2.88
N LYS A 253 12.27 -20.47 2.01
CA LYS A 253 12.30 -21.94 2.00
C LYS A 253 12.57 -22.58 3.38
N PRO A 254 13.50 -22.05 4.21
CA PRO A 254 13.75 -22.65 5.53
C PRO A 254 12.57 -22.61 6.50
N PHE A 255 11.56 -21.76 6.27
CA PHE A 255 10.41 -21.60 7.16
C PHE A 255 9.21 -22.51 6.83
N ASN A 256 9.30 -23.32 5.77
CA ASN A 256 8.28 -24.33 5.40
C ASN A 256 6.85 -23.77 5.25
N GLY A 257 6.71 -22.57 4.68
CA GLY A 257 5.42 -21.95 4.40
C GLY A 257 4.99 -22.10 2.94
N HIS A 258 3.85 -21.49 2.63
CA HIS A 258 3.29 -21.42 1.29
C HIS A 258 3.32 -19.99 0.75
N VAL A 259 3.61 -19.82 -0.53
CA VAL A 259 3.54 -18.55 -1.25
C VAL A 259 2.48 -18.61 -2.33
N ASP A 260 1.57 -17.61 -2.34
CA ASP A 260 0.71 -17.30 -3.46
C ASP A 260 0.90 -15.82 -3.86
N SER A 261 0.95 -15.56 -5.16
CA SER A 261 1.09 -14.20 -5.69
C SER A 261 0.06 -13.96 -6.77
N GLN A 262 -0.68 -12.87 -6.65
CA GLN A 262 -1.73 -12.50 -7.58
C GLN A 262 -1.72 -10.98 -7.81
N GLU A 263 -2.39 -10.57 -8.89
CA GLU A 263 -2.77 -9.17 -9.04
C GLU A 263 -3.79 -8.79 -7.96
N ILE A 264 -3.75 -7.53 -7.56
CA ILE A 264 -4.76 -6.90 -6.72
C ILE A 264 -5.57 -5.90 -7.54
N GLY A 265 -6.84 -5.75 -7.24
CA GLY A 265 -7.71 -4.91 -8.05
C GLY A 265 -8.87 -4.28 -7.29
N LEU A 266 -9.52 -3.37 -7.98
CA LEU A 266 -10.69 -2.62 -7.50
C LEU A 266 -11.89 -2.89 -8.41
N PRO A 267 -13.07 -3.19 -7.86
CA PRO A 267 -14.29 -3.31 -8.67
C PRO A 267 -14.61 -1.99 -9.34
N VAL A 268 -14.99 -2.03 -10.63
CA VAL A 268 -15.50 -0.88 -11.38
C VAL A 268 -17.01 -0.98 -11.44
N ARG A 269 -17.70 -0.04 -10.79
CA ARG A 269 -19.15 -0.09 -10.59
C ARG A 269 -19.95 -0.19 -11.91
N ASP A 270 -19.63 0.69 -12.85
CA ASP A 270 -20.47 0.85 -14.05
C ASP A 270 -20.29 -0.29 -15.07
N THR A 271 -19.18 -1.02 -14.99
CA THR A 271 -18.88 -2.13 -15.91
C THR A 271 -19.03 -3.50 -15.27
N GLY A 272 -18.96 -3.59 -13.94
CA GLY A 272 -18.86 -4.88 -13.22
C GLY A 272 -17.54 -5.61 -13.41
N LEU A 273 -16.56 -4.98 -14.08
CA LEU A 273 -15.21 -5.49 -14.26
C LEU A 273 -14.31 -5.06 -13.09
N VAL A 274 -13.08 -5.52 -13.10
CA VAL A 274 -12.07 -5.18 -12.08
C VAL A 274 -10.93 -4.41 -12.71
N LEU A 275 -10.59 -3.25 -12.14
CA LEU A 275 -9.39 -2.50 -12.51
C LEU A 275 -8.18 -3.16 -11.84
N PRO A 276 -7.22 -3.70 -12.62
CA PRO A 276 -5.97 -4.20 -12.05
C PRO A 276 -5.11 -3.04 -11.57
N CYS A 277 -4.58 -3.14 -10.34
CA CYS A 277 -3.85 -2.03 -9.71
C CYS A 277 -2.37 -2.33 -9.50
N GLY A 278 -2.03 -3.55 -9.13
CA GLY A 278 -0.67 -4.00 -8.86
C GLY A 278 -0.66 -5.48 -8.56
N ALA A 279 0.43 -5.96 -7.98
CA ALA A 279 0.60 -7.36 -7.59
C ALA A 279 1.04 -7.47 -6.13
N SER A 280 0.65 -8.55 -5.47
CA SER A 280 1.08 -8.92 -4.12
C SER A 280 1.54 -10.36 -4.08
N GLY A 281 2.66 -10.61 -3.40
CA GLY A 281 3.10 -11.94 -3.02
C GLY A 281 2.86 -12.13 -1.52
N ARG A 282 2.10 -13.15 -1.16
CA ARG A 282 1.74 -13.50 0.22
C ARG A 282 2.36 -14.84 0.57
N TRP A 283 3.27 -14.83 1.53
CA TRP A 283 3.76 -16.04 2.16
C TRP A 283 3.09 -16.20 3.53
N GLU A 284 2.74 -17.41 3.86
CA GLU A 284 2.19 -17.81 5.16
C GLU A 284 2.71 -19.18 5.58
N ARG A 285 2.75 -19.40 6.87
CA ARG A 285 3.12 -20.69 7.43
C ARG A 285 1.92 -21.61 7.59
#